data_89051f2ee3df46a209189d4e502420ec
#
_entry.id   89051f2ee3df46a209189d4e502420ec
#
_cell.length_a   1.000
_cell.length_b   1.000
_cell.length_c   1.000
_cell.angle_alpha   90.00
_cell.angle_beta   90.00
_cell.angle_gamma   90.00
#
_symmetry.space_group_name_H-M   'P 1'
#
loop_
_entity.id
_entity.type
_entity.pdbx_description
1 polymer ?
#
loop_
_entity_poly.entity_id
_entity_poly.type
_entity_poly.pdbx_seq_one_letter_code
_entity_poly.pdbx_strand_id
1 'polypeptide(L)'
;MLSTVRVDSYEAALELVHNNPYGNGIAIFTRDGDTARDFVSKIEVGMVGVNVPIPVPVAFHSFGGWKQSLFGDHDIYGPESINFYTRLKAVTSRWPTGIKEGAKFNFPTL
;
A
#
# COMPACT_ATOMS: atom_id res chain seq x y z
N MET A 1 7.49 -25.83 -9.60
CA MET A 1 7.00 -26.87 -8.65
C MET A 1 5.82 -26.29 -7.92
N LEU A 2 4.71 -27.01 -7.79
CA LEU A 2 3.54 -26.61 -7.01
C LEU A 2 3.48 -27.47 -5.75
N SER A 3 3.39 -26.81 -4.59
CA SER A 3 3.23 -27.48 -3.31
C SER A 3 1.82 -27.25 -2.78
N THR A 4 1.21 -28.28 -2.23
CA THR A 4 -0.11 -28.21 -1.59
C THR A 4 0.05 -28.55 -0.11
N VAL A 5 -0.47 -27.67 0.75
CA VAL A 5 -0.52 -27.87 2.19
C VAL A 5 -1.98 -27.91 2.63
N ARG A 6 -2.37 -28.95 3.36
CA ARG A 6 -3.69 -29.04 3.97
C ARG A 6 -3.59 -28.55 5.41
N VAL A 7 -4.50 -27.70 5.81
CA VAL A 7 -4.62 -27.18 7.18
C VAL A 7 -6.00 -27.48 7.73
N ASP A 8 -6.12 -27.57 9.05
CA ASP A 8 -7.34 -28.01 9.71
C ASP A 8 -8.28 -26.86 10.07
N SER A 9 -7.80 -25.60 10.01
CA SER A 9 -8.60 -24.43 10.32
C SER A 9 -8.20 -23.21 9.48
N TYR A 10 -9.07 -22.22 9.47
CA TYR A 10 -8.84 -20.94 8.86
C TYR A 10 -7.68 -20.18 9.55
N GLU A 11 -7.62 -20.23 10.87
CA GLU A 11 -6.56 -19.61 11.67
C GLU A 11 -5.19 -20.20 11.35
N ALA A 12 -5.11 -21.51 11.21
CA ALA A 12 -3.88 -22.18 10.80
C ALA A 12 -3.45 -21.78 9.38
N ALA A 13 -4.39 -21.51 8.49
CA ALA A 13 -4.11 -20.99 7.16
C ALA A 13 -3.55 -19.56 7.21
N LEU A 14 -4.12 -18.68 8.03
CA LEU A 14 -3.60 -17.31 8.25
C LEU A 14 -2.19 -17.33 8.82
N GLU A 15 -1.95 -18.14 9.85
CA GLU A 15 -0.65 -18.28 10.48
C GLU A 15 0.44 -18.75 9.51
N LEU A 16 0.13 -19.71 8.66
CA LEU A 16 1.02 -20.20 7.61
C LEU A 16 1.46 -19.07 6.68
N VAL A 17 0.54 -18.20 6.30
CA VAL A 17 0.82 -17.06 5.42
C VAL A 17 1.58 -15.96 6.16
N HIS A 18 1.22 -15.65 7.41
CA HIS A 18 1.90 -14.65 8.23
C HIS A 18 3.36 -15.00 8.48
N ASN A 19 3.66 -16.27 8.70
CA ASN A 19 5.02 -16.76 8.92
C ASN A 19 5.89 -16.79 7.64
N ASN A 20 5.30 -16.54 6.47
CA ASN A 20 6.07 -16.44 5.23
C ASN A 20 6.81 -15.10 5.18
N PRO A 21 8.13 -15.09 4.88
CA PRO A 21 8.91 -13.86 4.77
C PRO A 21 8.54 -13.01 3.54
N TYR A 22 7.83 -13.57 2.58
CA TYR A 22 7.37 -12.87 1.39
C TYR A 22 5.88 -12.57 1.46
N GLY A 23 5.47 -11.42 0.93
CA GLY A 23 4.08 -10.96 0.93
C GLY A 23 3.71 -10.25 -0.38
N ASN A 24 3.95 -10.88 -1.53
CA ASN A 24 3.63 -10.28 -2.82
C ASN A 24 2.13 -10.26 -3.10
N GLY A 25 1.53 -11.43 -3.21
CA GLY A 25 0.10 -11.53 -3.47
C GLY A 25 -0.46 -12.87 -3.03
N ILE A 26 -1.75 -12.87 -2.69
CA ILE A 26 -2.50 -14.05 -2.29
C ILE A 26 -3.92 -14.00 -2.83
N ALA A 27 -4.55 -15.16 -2.98
CA ALA A 27 -5.97 -15.25 -3.30
C ALA A 27 -6.70 -16.15 -2.31
N ILE A 28 -7.90 -15.75 -1.94
CA ILE A 28 -8.87 -16.58 -1.22
C ILE A 28 -10.04 -16.94 -2.13
N PHE A 29 -10.45 -18.19 -2.09
CA PHE A 29 -11.64 -18.68 -2.80
C PHE A 29 -12.67 -19.14 -1.78
N THR A 30 -13.75 -18.36 -1.67
CA THR A 30 -14.83 -18.63 -0.71
C THR A 30 -16.15 -18.10 -1.22
N ARG A 31 -17.26 -18.68 -0.73
CA ARG A 31 -18.62 -18.17 -0.94
C ARG A 31 -19.11 -17.35 0.25
N ASP A 32 -18.37 -17.37 1.35
CA ASP A 32 -18.70 -16.63 2.56
C ASP A 32 -18.05 -15.25 2.54
N GLY A 33 -18.89 -14.21 2.51
CA GLY A 33 -18.45 -12.83 2.48
C GLY A 33 -17.81 -12.35 3.79
N ASP A 34 -18.17 -12.92 4.92
CA ASP A 34 -17.58 -12.54 6.22
C ASP A 34 -16.16 -13.09 6.31
N THR A 35 -15.95 -14.34 5.95
CA THR A 35 -14.60 -14.93 5.84
C THR A 35 -13.72 -14.15 4.86
N ALA A 36 -14.27 -13.73 3.72
CA ALA A 36 -13.50 -12.96 2.75
C ALA A 36 -13.06 -11.60 3.30
N ARG A 37 -13.95 -10.86 3.97
CA ARG A 37 -13.63 -9.56 4.59
C ARG A 37 -12.63 -9.70 5.74
N ASP A 38 -12.80 -10.67 6.59
CA ASP A 38 -11.88 -10.98 7.69
C ASP A 38 -10.48 -11.29 7.15
N PHE A 39 -10.40 -12.14 6.12
CA PHE A 39 -9.15 -12.48 5.46
C PHE A 39 -8.43 -11.24 4.92
N VAL A 40 -9.12 -10.41 4.13
CA VAL A 40 -8.53 -9.19 3.55
C VAL A 40 -8.03 -8.23 4.62
N SER A 41 -8.74 -8.14 5.76
CA SER A 41 -8.35 -7.23 6.85
C SER A 41 -7.16 -7.71 7.65
N LYS A 42 -6.91 -9.01 7.74
CA LYS A 42 -5.86 -9.60 8.59
C LYS A 42 -4.60 -9.94 7.83
N ILE A 43 -4.69 -10.22 6.54
CA ILE A 43 -3.56 -10.75 5.79
C ILE A 43 -2.52 -9.66 5.47
N GLU A 44 -1.25 -9.94 5.73
CA GLU A 44 -0.14 -9.01 5.54
C GLU A 44 0.57 -9.27 4.20
N VAL A 45 -0.09 -8.92 3.11
CA VAL A 45 0.46 -9.01 1.75
C VAL A 45 0.04 -7.80 0.91
N GLY A 46 0.79 -7.48 -0.11
CA GLY A 46 0.56 -6.28 -0.93
C GLY A 46 -0.64 -6.36 -1.85
N MET A 47 -1.01 -7.55 -2.32
CA MET A 47 -2.14 -7.76 -3.24
C MET A 47 -3.01 -8.91 -2.76
N VAL A 48 -4.31 -8.70 -2.66
CA VAL A 48 -5.26 -9.73 -2.24
C VAL A 48 -6.36 -9.90 -3.29
N GLY A 49 -6.55 -11.11 -3.76
CA GLY A 49 -7.67 -11.49 -4.63
C GLY A 49 -8.74 -12.24 -3.85
N VAL A 50 -10.00 -11.82 -4.00
CA VAL A 50 -11.16 -12.58 -3.53
C VAL A 50 -11.82 -13.22 -4.73
N ASN A 51 -11.76 -14.55 -4.81
CA ASN A 51 -12.20 -15.33 -5.97
C ASN A 51 -11.54 -14.96 -7.30
N VAL A 52 -10.34 -14.34 -7.22
CA VAL A 52 -9.50 -13.99 -8.35
C VAL A 52 -8.12 -14.63 -8.15
N PRO A 53 -7.66 -15.49 -9.08
CA PRO A 53 -6.44 -16.28 -8.87
C PRO A 53 -5.14 -15.46 -8.92
N ILE A 54 -5.14 -14.35 -9.67
CA ILE A 54 -3.97 -13.47 -9.83
C ILE A 54 -4.43 -12.03 -9.56
N PRO A 55 -4.21 -11.50 -8.35
CA PRO A 55 -4.75 -10.22 -7.92
C PRO A 55 -3.95 -9.01 -8.39
N VAL A 56 -3.43 -9.02 -9.60
CA VAL A 56 -2.67 -7.89 -10.15
C VAL A 56 -3.64 -6.90 -10.81
N PRO A 57 -3.74 -5.66 -10.31
CA PRO A 57 -4.58 -4.64 -10.91
C PRO A 57 -3.96 -4.10 -12.20
N VAL A 58 -4.72 -3.30 -12.94
CA VAL A 58 -4.20 -2.58 -14.11
C VAL A 58 -3.16 -1.53 -13.69
N ALA A 59 -2.20 -1.26 -14.56
CA ALA A 59 -0.95 -0.53 -14.24
C ALA A 59 -1.12 0.94 -13.80
N PHE A 60 -2.29 1.54 -13.93
CA PHE A 60 -2.55 2.89 -13.40
C PHE A 60 -2.88 2.91 -11.89
N HIS A 61 -3.14 1.75 -11.28
CA HIS A 61 -3.22 1.61 -9.84
C HIS A 61 -1.86 1.26 -9.25
N SER A 62 -1.56 1.83 -8.10
CA SER A 62 -0.38 1.45 -7.34
C SER A 62 -0.56 0.04 -6.78
N PHE A 63 0.43 -0.80 -6.98
CA PHE A 63 0.45 -2.16 -6.43
C PHE A 63 1.88 -2.68 -6.29
N GLY A 64 2.08 -3.55 -5.34
CA GLY A 64 3.38 -4.15 -5.07
C GLY A 64 3.31 -5.16 -3.94
N GLY A 65 4.45 -5.70 -3.56
CA GLY A 65 4.59 -6.64 -2.47
C GLY A 65 4.85 -5.96 -1.13
N TRP A 66 4.61 -6.69 -0.06
CA TRP A 66 5.01 -6.34 1.29
C TRP A 66 6.16 -7.24 1.75
N LYS A 67 6.66 -7.03 2.95
CA LYS A 67 7.75 -7.81 3.56
C LYS A 67 8.96 -7.86 2.62
N GLN A 68 9.56 -9.02 2.41
CA GLN A 68 10.72 -9.19 1.52
C GLN A 68 10.39 -9.22 0.02
N SER A 69 9.12 -8.99 -0.34
CA SER A 69 8.70 -8.94 -1.75
C SER A 69 8.83 -7.55 -2.38
N LEU A 70 9.17 -6.53 -1.61
CA LEU A 70 9.42 -5.18 -2.11
C LEU A 70 10.64 -4.58 -1.40
N PHE A 71 11.47 -3.84 -2.15
CA PHE A 71 12.56 -3.03 -1.62
C PHE A 71 12.15 -1.56 -1.66
N GLY A 72 12.07 -0.92 -0.48
CA GLY A 72 11.64 0.46 -0.32
C GLY A 72 10.16 0.60 0.07
N ASP A 73 9.69 1.84 0.13
CA ASP A 73 8.40 2.21 0.71
C ASP A 73 7.35 2.58 -0.35
N HIS A 74 7.74 2.63 -1.62
CA HIS A 74 6.87 3.03 -2.72
C HIS A 74 6.81 1.97 -3.82
N ASP A 75 5.61 1.71 -4.28
CA ASP A 75 5.38 0.84 -5.44
C ASP A 75 5.81 1.50 -6.76
N ILE A 76 5.98 0.71 -7.81
CA ILE A 76 6.53 1.18 -9.10
C ILE A 76 5.43 1.80 -9.98
N TYR A 77 4.17 1.46 -9.78
CA TYR A 77 3.04 1.80 -10.65
C TYR A 77 2.13 2.86 -10.05
N GLY A 78 1.33 3.50 -10.92
CA GLY A 78 0.36 4.51 -10.55
C GLY A 78 1.01 5.79 -10.01
N PRO A 79 0.34 6.54 -9.14
CA PRO A 79 0.86 7.78 -8.55
C PRO A 79 2.17 7.59 -7.76
N GLU A 80 2.38 6.41 -7.18
CA GLU A 80 3.59 6.11 -6.42
C GLU A 80 4.87 6.13 -7.28
N SER A 81 4.75 5.85 -8.57
CA SER A 81 5.88 5.96 -9.49
C SER A 81 6.44 7.38 -9.58
N ILE A 82 5.60 8.40 -9.40
CA ILE A 82 6.02 9.80 -9.36
C ILE A 82 6.70 10.08 -8.02
N ASN A 83 6.11 9.64 -6.91
CA ASN A 83 6.65 9.83 -5.56
C ASN A 83 8.04 9.18 -5.42
N PHE A 84 8.26 8.04 -6.07
CA PHE A 84 9.55 7.35 -6.05
C PHE A 84 10.69 8.19 -6.63
N TYR A 85 10.45 8.93 -7.72
CA TYR A 85 11.47 9.72 -8.42
C TYR A 85 11.52 11.20 -8.00
N THR A 86 10.61 11.63 -7.12
CA THR A 86 10.49 13.03 -6.71
C THR A 86 10.59 13.19 -5.20
N ARG A 87 10.81 14.44 -4.78
CA ARG A 87 10.75 14.81 -3.36
C ARG A 87 9.83 16.01 -3.20
N LEU A 88 8.97 15.95 -2.20
CA LEU A 88 8.13 17.07 -1.83
C LEU A 88 9.00 18.19 -1.26
N LYS A 89 8.74 19.42 -1.72
CA LYS A 89 9.35 20.64 -1.18
C LYS A 89 8.24 21.63 -0.86
N ALA A 90 8.16 22.05 0.40
CA ALA A 90 7.31 23.15 0.79
C ALA A 90 8.06 24.48 0.57
N VAL A 91 7.41 25.42 -0.11
CA VAL A 91 7.97 26.75 -0.33
C VAL A 91 6.95 27.77 0.16
N THR A 92 7.34 28.59 1.12
CA THR A 92 6.56 29.73 1.56
C THR A 92 7.29 30.99 1.11
N SER A 93 6.63 31.84 0.32
CA SER A 93 7.23 33.09 -0.17
C SER A 93 6.32 34.27 0.11
N ARG A 94 6.94 35.40 0.40
CA ARG A 94 6.25 36.68 0.53
C ARG A 94 7.01 37.73 -0.31
N TRP A 95 6.29 38.39 -1.18
CA TRP A 95 6.81 39.46 -1.99
C TRP A 95 6.34 40.79 -1.41
N PRO A 96 7.20 41.56 -0.72
CA PRO A 96 6.81 42.89 -0.23
C PRO A 96 6.60 43.85 -1.40
N THR A 97 5.49 44.59 -1.34
CA THR A 97 5.09 45.55 -2.40
C THR A 97 5.74 46.94 -2.29
N GLY A 98 6.64 47.14 -1.32
CA GLY A 98 7.35 48.42 -1.17
C GLY A 98 8.58 48.32 -0.28
N ILE A 99 9.57 49.14 -0.58
CA ILE A 99 10.87 49.19 0.14
C ILE A 99 10.70 49.76 1.57
N LYS A 100 9.56 50.39 1.90
CA LYS A 100 9.36 51.14 3.14
C LYS A 100 8.56 50.47 4.23
N GLU A 101 7.92 49.35 3.97
CA GLU A 101 7.20 48.60 5.02
C GLU A 101 8.05 47.44 5.53
N GLY A 102 8.46 47.50 6.80
CA GLY A 102 9.15 46.42 7.47
C GLY A 102 8.34 45.12 7.45
N ALA A 103 9.00 43.98 7.54
CA ALA A 103 8.37 42.66 7.48
C ALA A 103 7.32 42.52 8.57
N LYS A 104 6.05 42.48 8.18
CA LYS A 104 4.93 42.11 9.07
C LYS A 104 4.69 40.60 8.91
N PHE A 105 5.07 39.85 9.92
CA PHE A 105 4.78 38.40 9.98
C PHE A 105 3.39 38.19 10.62
N ASN A 106 2.35 38.23 9.79
CA ASN A 106 1.01 37.83 10.19
C ASN A 106 0.73 36.45 9.61
N PHE A 107 0.51 35.46 10.46
CA PHE A 107 -0.03 34.19 10.05
C PHE A 107 -1.55 34.34 9.91
N PRO A 108 -2.14 33.99 8.75
CA PRO A 108 -3.59 33.94 8.66
C PRO A 108 -4.11 32.87 9.64
N THR A 109 -4.91 33.30 10.59
CA THR A 109 -5.73 32.38 11.39
C THR A 109 -6.98 32.06 10.59
N LEU A 110 -7.19 30.75 10.35
CA LEU A 110 -8.43 30.23 9.78
C LEU A 110 -9.59 30.39 10.75
#